data_031f2d08c6e091fc296984020ab7849d
#
_entry.id   031f2d08c6e091fc296984020ab7849d
#
_cell.length_a   1.000
_cell.length_b   1.000
_cell.length_c   1.000
_cell.angle_alpha   90.00
_cell.angle_beta   90.00
_cell.angle_gamma   90.00
#
_symmetry.space_group_name_H-M   'P 1'
#
loop_
_entity.id
_entity.type
_entity.pdbx_description
1 polymer ?
#
loop_
_entity_poly.entity_id
_entity_poly.type
_entity_poly.pdbx_seq_one_letter_code
_entity_poly.pdbx_strand_id
1 'polypeptide(L)'
;MCRVEDKPASIRLNLALSNIAPVEDYKHRLSIFIKMNNPTEDGLSSDEEYPMLCDIEDEVIDRLESLEDIFAGTVKTQGRLELYVFTKNPEKSEELCKEAFKKFPNYQWKSYIDEDKEWDFYFNFLYPDTYSYQAIMNRSVIENLTEQGDNLEKEREIDHWLYFFQKKI
;
A
#
# COMPACT_ATOMS: atom_id res chain seq x y z
N MET A 1 -12.29 3.98 8.37
CA MET A 1 -11.80 2.66 7.94
C MET A 1 -11.99 2.59 6.43
N CYS A 2 -10.93 2.25 5.69
CA CYS A 2 -11.02 2.08 4.23
C CYS A 2 -11.82 0.81 3.90
N ARG A 3 -12.44 0.76 2.72
CA ARG A 3 -13.21 -0.40 2.26
C ARG A 3 -12.86 -0.71 0.81
N VAL A 4 -12.73 -2.00 0.51
CA VAL A 4 -12.59 -2.53 -0.84
C VAL A 4 -13.74 -3.53 -1.05
N GLU A 5 -14.55 -3.33 -2.09
CA GLU A 5 -15.74 -4.17 -2.35
C GLU A 5 -16.65 -4.30 -1.11
N ASP A 6 -16.91 -3.18 -0.41
CA ASP A 6 -17.67 -3.12 0.83
C ASP A 6 -17.08 -3.90 2.03
N LYS A 7 -15.88 -4.44 1.92
CA LYS A 7 -15.15 -5.10 3.01
C LYS A 7 -14.11 -4.18 3.64
N PRO A 8 -13.86 -4.32 4.95
CA PRO A 8 -12.78 -3.61 5.60
C PRO A 8 -11.45 -3.83 4.89
N ALA A 9 -10.68 -2.76 4.75
CA ALA A 9 -9.38 -2.81 4.11
C ALA A 9 -8.37 -1.89 4.81
N SER A 10 -7.11 -2.29 4.81
CA SER A 10 -5.96 -1.46 5.16
C SER A 10 -5.09 -1.31 3.92
N ILE A 11 -4.88 -0.07 3.49
CA ILE A 11 -4.10 0.25 2.30
C ILE A 11 -2.87 1.04 2.73
N ARG A 12 -1.69 0.59 2.33
CA ARG A 12 -0.43 1.32 2.41
C ARG A 12 0.04 1.57 0.97
N LEU A 13 0.35 2.80 0.64
CA LEU A 13 0.78 3.12 -0.72
C LEU A 13 1.91 4.13 -0.73
N ASN A 14 2.66 4.13 -1.81
CA ASN A 14 3.69 5.11 -2.08
C ASN A 14 3.05 6.34 -2.76
N LEU A 15 2.66 7.33 -1.93
CA LEU A 15 2.03 8.57 -2.41
C LEU A 15 2.95 9.38 -3.34
N ALA A 16 4.27 9.28 -3.18
CA ALA A 16 5.22 10.06 -3.97
C ALA A 16 5.20 9.68 -5.46
N LEU A 17 4.74 8.48 -5.79
CA LEU A 17 4.64 8.03 -7.18
C LEU A 17 3.69 8.89 -8.01
N SER A 18 2.69 9.52 -7.41
CA SER A 18 1.77 10.42 -8.12
C SER A 18 2.46 11.60 -8.81
N ASN A 19 3.68 11.94 -8.39
CA ASN A 19 4.46 13.03 -8.97
C ASN A 19 5.27 12.60 -10.21
N ILE A 20 5.48 11.29 -10.41
CA ILE A 20 6.35 10.76 -11.47
C ILE A 20 5.66 9.74 -12.37
N ALA A 21 4.56 9.15 -11.91
CA ALA A 21 3.80 8.17 -12.68
C ALA A 21 3.01 8.83 -13.82
N PRO A 22 2.82 8.16 -14.97
CA PRO A 22 3.41 6.85 -15.30
C PRO A 22 4.89 6.95 -15.63
N VAL A 23 5.67 5.92 -15.27
CA VAL A 23 7.11 5.83 -15.63
C VAL A 23 7.27 5.00 -16.91
N GLU A 24 7.89 5.56 -17.94
CA GLU A 24 7.84 5.09 -19.35
C GLU A 24 8.15 3.61 -19.55
N ASP A 25 9.15 3.06 -18.87
CA ASP A 25 9.57 1.66 -19.06
C ASP A 25 8.81 0.66 -18.20
N TYR A 26 8.05 1.13 -17.19
CA TYR A 26 7.35 0.30 -16.22
C TYR A 26 5.91 0.06 -16.66
N LYS A 27 5.74 -0.76 -17.70
CA LYS A 27 4.46 -0.99 -18.38
C LYS A 27 3.67 -2.18 -17.83
N HIS A 28 4.26 -2.94 -16.90
CA HIS A 28 3.63 -4.13 -16.35
C HIS A 28 3.43 -3.96 -14.85
N ARG A 29 2.26 -4.32 -14.40
CA ARG A 29 1.94 -4.45 -12.98
C ARG A 29 2.04 -5.91 -12.57
N LEU A 30 2.89 -6.21 -11.61
CA LEU A 30 2.95 -7.48 -10.90
C LEU A 30 2.10 -7.37 -9.64
N SER A 31 1.06 -8.17 -9.56
CA SER A 31 0.17 -8.29 -8.41
C SER A 31 0.43 -9.60 -7.69
N ILE A 32 0.75 -9.55 -6.40
CA ILE A 32 1.11 -10.72 -5.58
C ILE A 32 0.08 -10.85 -4.46
N PHE A 33 -0.65 -11.96 -4.45
CA PHE A 33 -1.71 -12.24 -3.49
C PHE A 33 -1.26 -13.33 -2.53
N ILE A 34 -1.25 -13.04 -1.24
CA ILE A 34 -0.83 -13.94 -0.17
C ILE A 34 -2.03 -14.19 0.72
N LYS A 35 -2.41 -15.46 0.86
CA LYS A 35 -3.49 -15.85 1.76
C LYS A 35 -3.00 -15.81 3.19
N MET A 36 -3.68 -15.06 4.04
CA MET A 36 -3.43 -15.07 5.48
C MET A 36 -3.84 -16.42 6.09
N ASN A 37 -3.07 -16.88 7.05
CA ASN A 37 -3.34 -18.14 7.76
C ASN A 37 -4.27 -17.92 8.96
N ASN A 38 -4.22 -16.73 9.58
CA ASN A 38 -5.01 -16.38 10.76
C ASN A 38 -5.56 -14.94 10.67
N PRO A 39 -6.44 -14.65 9.69
CA PRO A 39 -7.06 -13.34 9.59
C PRO A 39 -8.09 -13.13 10.71
N THR A 40 -8.37 -11.86 11.03
CA THR A 40 -9.49 -11.48 11.90
C THR A 40 -10.84 -11.77 11.23
N GLU A 41 -11.94 -11.69 11.97
CA GLU A 41 -13.30 -11.81 11.42
C GLU A 41 -13.58 -10.78 10.31
N ASP A 42 -12.97 -9.61 10.40
CA ASP A 42 -13.04 -8.54 9.40
C ASP A 42 -12.17 -8.79 8.16
N GLY A 43 -11.39 -9.88 8.17
CA GLY A 43 -10.49 -10.23 7.07
C GLY A 43 -9.20 -9.41 7.02
N LEU A 44 -8.84 -8.75 8.11
CA LEU A 44 -7.56 -8.07 8.30
C LEU A 44 -6.55 -9.01 8.98
N SER A 45 -5.27 -8.61 9.03
CA SER A 45 -4.26 -9.37 9.77
C SER A 45 -4.54 -9.36 11.27
N SER A 46 -4.41 -10.52 11.93
CA SER A 46 -4.36 -10.58 13.39
C SER A 46 -3.04 -10.04 13.91
N ASP A 47 -3.01 -9.62 15.17
CA ASP A 47 -1.78 -9.17 15.84
C ASP A 47 -0.70 -10.26 15.87
N GLU A 48 -1.12 -11.52 15.96
CA GLU A 48 -0.24 -12.68 16.00
C GLU A 48 0.42 -12.95 14.65
N GLU A 49 -0.30 -12.76 13.54
CA GLU A 49 0.21 -13.02 12.20
C GLU A 49 0.90 -11.81 11.57
N TYR A 50 0.57 -10.60 12.04
CA TYR A 50 1.06 -9.35 11.47
C TYR A 50 2.59 -9.28 11.30
N PRO A 51 3.42 -9.69 12.30
CA PRO A 51 4.88 -9.64 12.13
C PRO A 51 5.36 -10.52 10.97
N MET A 52 4.80 -11.72 10.81
CA MET A 52 5.18 -12.63 9.73
C MET A 52 4.76 -12.08 8.34
N LEU A 53 3.63 -11.41 8.27
CA LEU A 53 3.21 -10.76 7.02
C LEU A 53 4.13 -9.58 6.66
N CYS A 54 4.66 -8.86 7.66
CA CYS A 54 5.69 -7.86 7.44
C CYS A 54 6.99 -8.48 6.92
N ASP A 55 7.46 -9.58 7.53
CA ASP A 55 8.66 -10.29 7.08
C ASP A 55 8.54 -10.78 5.61
N ILE A 56 7.35 -11.27 5.23
CA ILE A 56 7.07 -11.67 3.84
C ILE A 56 7.12 -10.46 2.91
N GLU A 57 6.46 -9.38 3.29
CA GLU A 57 6.40 -8.15 2.52
C GLU A 57 7.81 -7.59 2.29
N ASP A 58 8.60 -7.46 3.35
CA ASP A 58 9.97 -6.95 3.30
C ASP A 58 10.86 -7.82 2.41
N GLU A 59 10.85 -9.15 2.58
CA GLU A 59 11.63 -10.06 1.74
C GLU A 59 11.28 -9.97 0.26
N VAL A 60 9.98 -9.85 -0.07
CA VAL A 60 9.53 -9.73 -1.46
C VAL A 60 9.96 -8.39 -2.04
N ILE A 61 9.76 -7.29 -1.31
CA ILE A 61 10.10 -5.95 -1.76
C ILE A 61 11.60 -5.82 -1.96
N ASP A 62 12.43 -6.23 -0.99
CA ASP A 62 13.89 -6.17 -1.07
C ASP A 62 14.43 -6.86 -2.33
N ARG A 63 13.86 -8.01 -2.67
CA ARG A 63 14.26 -8.73 -3.89
C ARG A 63 13.86 -8.00 -5.16
N LEU A 64 12.66 -7.45 -5.21
CA LEU A 64 12.16 -6.74 -6.38
C LEU A 64 12.89 -5.40 -6.57
N GLU A 65 13.25 -4.72 -5.48
CA GLU A 65 14.09 -3.51 -5.53
C GLU A 65 15.46 -3.78 -6.15
N SER A 66 15.99 -4.99 -6.02
CA SER A 66 17.26 -5.38 -6.69
C SER A 66 17.17 -5.36 -8.23
N LEU A 67 15.96 -5.36 -8.80
CA LEU A 67 15.66 -5.18 -10.22
C LEU A 67 15.23 -3.74 -10.56
N GLU A 68 15.29 -2.84 -9.61
CA GLU A 68 14.75 -1.49 -9.70
C GLU A 68 13.22 -1.46 -9.88
N ASP A 69 12.53 -2.53 -9.51
CA ASP A 69 11.06 -2.56 -9.57
C ASP A 69 10.46 -1.52 -8.62
N ILE A 70 9.34 -0.95 -9.01
CA ILE A 70 8.72 0.15 -8.27
C ILE A 70 7.57 -0.37 -7.41
N PHE A 71 7.76 -0.40 -6.11
CA PHE A 71 6.69 -0.72 -5.17
C PHE A 71 5.64 0.39 -5.13
N ALA A 72 4.39 0.02 -5.46
CA ALA A 72 3.26 0.95 -5.49
C ALA A 72 2.45 0.95 -4.19
N GLY A 73 2.25 -0.21 -3.59
CA GLY A 73 1.50 -0.31 -2.34
C GLY A 73 1.08 -1.72 -1.96
N THR A 74 0.46 -1.83 -0.79
CA THR A 74 -0.17 -3.06 -0.29
C THR A 74 -1.62 -2.83 0.09
N VAL A 75 -2.42 -3.89 -0.02
CA VAL A 75 -3.80 -3.93 0.46
C VAL A 75 -3.98 -5.17 1.32
N LYS A 76 -4.49 -4.99 2.55
CA LYS A 76 -4.92 -6.08 3.43
C LYS A 76 -6.43 -6.07 3.48
N THR A 77 -7.07 -7.12 3.00
CA THR A 77 -8.54 -7.25 2.95
C THR A 77 -8.94 -8.70 2.72
N GLN A 78 -10.10 -9.09 3.18
CA GLN A 78 -10.71 -10.41 2.90
C GLN A 78 -9.76 -11.60 3.16
N GLY A 79 -8.94 -11.52 4.21
CA GLY A 79 -7.98 -12.57 4.56
C GLY A 79 -6.79 -12.68 3.61
N ARG A 80 -6.46 -11.62 2.88
CA ARG A 80 -5.32 -11.58 1.96
C ARG A 80 -4.45 -10.34 2.22
N LEU A 81 -3.16 -10.52 2.03
CA LEU A 81 -2.19 -9.46 1.80
C LEU A 81 -1.91 -9.42 0.29
N GLU A 82 -2.07 -8.27 -0.29
CA GLU A 82 -1.87 -8.02 -1.72
C GLU A 82 -0.76 -6.99 -1.89
N LEU A 83 0.28 -7.31 -2.68
CA LEU A 83 1.38 -6.40 -3.01
C LEU A 83 1.27 -6.02 -4.49
N TYR A 84 1.53 -4.75 -4.79
CA TYR A 84 1.46 -4.21 -6.14
C TYR A 84 2.76 -3.52 -6.50
N VAL A 85 3.37 -3.97 -7.59
CA VAL A 85 4.68 -3.54 -8.05
C VAL A 85 4.62 -3.27 -9.54
N PHE A 86 5.25 -2.19 -9.99
CA PHE A 86 5.45 -1.93 -11.42
C PHE A 86 6.85 -2.35 -11.84
N THR A 87 6.97 -3.03 -12.97
CA THR A 87 8.20 -3.67 -13.42
C THR A 87 8.45 -3.49 -14.91
N LYS A 88 9.75 -3.48 -15.26
CA LYS A 88 10.23 -3.54 -16.67
C LYS A 88 10.34 -4.99 -17.17
N ASN A 89 10.59 -5.94 -16.26
CA ASN A 89 10.91 -7.34 -16.57
C ASN A 89 10.02 -8.30 -15.79
N PRO A 90 8.73 -8.44 -16.15
CA PRO A 90 7.75 -9.15 -15.34
C PRO A 90 8.11 -10.61 -15.06
N GLU A 91 8.70 -11.34 -16.02
CA GLU A 91 9.09 -12.73 -15.82
C GLU A 91 10.17 -12.86 -14.76
N LYS A 92 11.18 -11.96 -14.78
CA LYS A 92 12.27 -11.98 -13.82
C LYS A 92 11.81 -11.56 -12.43
N SER A 93 10.92 -10.59 -12.35
CA SER A 93 10.29 -10.16 -11.09
C SER A 93 9.48 -11.31 -10.49
N GLU A 94 8.71 -12.05 -11.31
CA GLU A 94 7.99 -13.23 -10.85
C GLU A 94 8.91 -14.35 -10.35
N GLU A 95 10.06 -14.57 -11.02
CA GLU A 95 11.08 -15.54 -10.55
C GLU A 95 11.62 -15.16 -9.17
N LEU A 96 11.92 -13.88 -8.93
CA LEU A 96 12.38 -13.42 -7.62
C LEU A 96 11.30 -13.58 -6.53
N CYS A 97 10.04 -13.38 -6.87
CA CYS A 97 8.94 -13.71 -5.95
C CYS A 97 8.93 -15.21 -5.60
N LYS A 98 9.08 -16.10 -6.58
CA LYS A 98 9.19 -17.55 -6.33
C LYS A 98 10.35 -17.90 -5.41
N GLU A 99 11.48 -17.22 -5.57
CA GLU A 99 12.64 -17.40 -4.66
C GLU A 99 12.37 -16.86 -3.25
N ALA A 100 11.71 -15.70 -3.12
CA ALA A 100 11.32 -15.15 -1.83
C ALA A 100 10.43 -16.13 -1.04
N PHE A 101 9.39 -16.66 -1.70
CA PHE A 101 8.44 -17.56 -1.06
C PHE A 101 9.00 -18.93 -0.67
N LYS A 102 10.19 -19.32 -1.11
CA LYS A 102 10.88 -20.51 -0.57
C LYS A 102 11.16 -20.40 0.92
N LYS A 103 11.31 -19.18 1.45
CA LYS A 103 11.48 -18.92 2.90
C LYS A 103 10.17 -19.09 3.68
N PHE A 104 9.02 -19.02 3.01
CA PHE A 104 7.70 -19.02 3.62
C PHE A 104 6.81 -20.16 3.10
N PRO A 105 7.23 -21.43 3.23
CA PRO A 105 6.55 -22.57 2.62
C PRO A 105 5.13 -22.82 3.16
N ASN A 106 4.80 -22.23 4.29
CA ASN A 106 3.47 -22.35 4.92
C ASN A 106 2.45 -21.34 4.40
N TYR A 107 2.86 -20.40 3.53
CA TYR A 107 1.97 -19.41 2.95
C TYR A 107 1.58 -19.77 1.52
N GLN A 108 0.28 -19.74 1.25
CA GLN A 108 -0.24 -19.86 -0.11
C GLN A 108 -0.22 -18.49 -0.78
N TRP A 109 0.32 -18.44 -1.97
CA TRP A 109 0.41 -17.21 -2.74
C TRP A 109 0.19 -17.45 -4.22
N LYS A 110 -0.11 -16.37 -4.96
CA LYS A 110 -0.25 -16.33 -6.42
C LYS A 110 0.25 -15.00 -6.93
N SER A 111 0.74 -14.96 -8.16
CA SER A 111 1.07 -13.74 -8.88
C SER A 111 0.27 -13.63 -10.17
N TYR A 112 0.02 -12.39 -10.57
CA TYR A 112 -0.57 -12.05 -11.85
C TYR A 112 0.21 -10.88 -12.44
N ILE A 113 0.40 -10.93 -13.76
CA ILE A 113 1.07 -9.89 -14.52
C ILE A 113 0.05 -9.30 -15.49
N ASP A 114 -0.17 -8.00 -15.39
CA ASP A 114 -1.06 -7.25 -16.27
C ASP A 114 -0.27 -6.14 -16.97
N GLU A 115 -0.59 -5.85 -18.22
CA GLU A 115 -0.10 -4.64 -18.88
C GLU A 115 -0.90 -3.44 -18.35
N ASP A 116 -0.20 -2.44 -17.81
CA ASP A 116 -0.79 -1.22 -17.21
C ASP A 116 0.13 -0.02 -17.49
N LYS A 117 0.18 0.39 -18.76
CA LYS A 117 1.10 1.43 -19.26
C LYS A 117 0.83 2.80 -18.65
N GLU A 118 -0.44 3.11 -18.42
CA GLU A 118 -0.88 4.40 -17.91
C GLU A 118 -0.97 4.40 -16.38
N TRP A 119 -0.65 3.28 -15.74
CA TRP A 119 -0.76 3.09 -14.29
C TRP A 119 -2.18 3.32 -13.77
N ASP A 120 -3.16 2.92 -14.58
CA ASP A 120 -4.58 3.08 -14.26
C ASP A 120 -4.96 2.44 -12.93
N PHE A 121 -4.37 1.30 -12.60
CA PHE A 121 -4.61 0.64 -11.33
C PHE A 121 -4.12 1.49 -10.15
N TYR A 122 -2.93 2.10 -10.27
CA TYR A 122 -2.40 2.97 -9.23
C TYR A 122 -3.32 4.18 -9.01
N PHE A 123 -3.69 4.88 -10.08
CA PHE A 123 -4.48 6.10 -9.97
C PHE A 123 -5.94 5.88 -9.62
N ASN A 124 -6.57 4.79 -10.09
CA ASN A 124 -8.00 4.58 -9.93
C ASN A 124 -8.35 3.64 -8.76
N PHE A 125 -7.38 2.84 -8.27
CA PHE A 125 -7.64 1.89 -7.19
C PHE A 125 -6.81 2.17 -5.93
N LEU A 126 -5.49 2.38 -6.06
CA LEU A 126 -4.62 2.59 -4.90
C LEU A 126 -4.63 4.03 -4.43
N TYR A 127 -4.55 4.99 -5.36
CA TYR A 127 -4.44 6.40 -5.01
C TYR A 127 -5.74 6.90 -4.37
N PRO A 128 -5.66 7.59 -3.22
CA PRO A 128 -6.84 8.02 -2.50
C PRO A 128 -7.60 9.11 -3.27
N ASP A 129 -8.90 9.13 -3.11
CA ASP A 129 -9.70 10.28 -3.53
C ASP A 129 -9.30 11.54 -2.74
N THR A 130 -9.77 12.70 -3.22
CA THR A 130 -9.41 14.00 -2.61
C THR A 130 -9.72 14.08 -1.12
N TYR A 131 -10.81 13.47 -0.68
CA TYR A 131 -11.21 13.48 0.73
C TYR A 131 -10.27 12.59 1.57
N SER A 132 -10.02 11.37 1.11
CA SER A 132 -9.12 10.42 1.77
C SER A 132 -7.68 10.94 1.80
N TYR A 133 -7.21 11.55 0.71
CA TYR A 133 -5.90 12.19 0.66
C TYR A 133 -5.77 13.28 1.73
N GLN A 134 -6.77 14.16 1.84
CA GLN A 134 -6.77 15.21 2.84
C GLN A 134 -6.74 14.66 4.26
N ALA A 135 -7.50 13.58 4.52
CA ALA A 135 -7.52 12.93 5.82
C ALA A 135 -6.14 12.33 6.18
N ILE A 136 -5.44 11.74 5.19
CA ILE A 136 -4.07 11.22 5.37
C ILE A 136 -3.11 12.35 5.72
N MET A 137 -3.15 13.45 4.96
CA MET A 137 -2.27 14.61 5.20
C MET A 137 -2.54 15.24 6.57
N ASN A 138 -3.79 15.42 6.96
CA ASN A 138 -4.16 15.97 8.26
C ASN A 138 -3.66 15.08 9.41
N ARG A 139 -3.79 13.75 9.27
CA ARG A 139 -3.27 12.81 10.27
C ARG A 139 -1.76 12.92 10.43
N SER A 140 -1.01 12.96 9.34
CA SER A 140 0.44 13.11 9.35
C SER A 140 0.89 14.39 10.08
N VAL A 141 0.16 15.51 9.86
CA VAL A 141 0.42 16.76 10.59
C VAL A 141 0.18 16.59 12.08
N ILE A 142 -0.93 15.96 12.48
CA ILE A 142 -1.27 15.72 13.89
C ILE A 142 -0.23 14.81 14.57
N GLU A 143 0.19 13.73 13.92
CA GLU A 143 1.20 12.80 14.41
C GLU A 143 2.53 13.51 14.63
N ASN A 144 3.01 14.30 13.66
CA ASN A 144 4.23 15.08 13.77
C ASN A 144 4.18 16.09 14.95
N LEU A 145 3.05 16.79 15.13
CA LEU A 145 2.87 17.72 16.25
C LEU A 145 2.90 16.99 17.59
N THR A 146 2.28 15.80 17.67
CA THR A 146 2.25 14.99 18.89
C THR A 146 3.66 14.50 19.26
N GLU A 147 4.44 14.03 18.27
CA GLU A 147 5.83 13.59 18.46
C GLU A 147 6.74 14.72 18.93
N GLN A 148 6.48 15.94 18.51
CA GLN A 148 7.19 17.14 18.98
C GLN A 148 6.79 17.59 20.40
N GLY A 149 5.89 16.85 21.06
CA GLY A 149 5.41 17.12 22.41
C GLY A 149 4.43 18.29 22.49
N ASP A 150 3.79 18.59 21.37
CA ASP A 150 2.81 19.66 21.29
C ASP A 150 1.49 19.29 21.96
N ASN A 151 0.96 20.22 22.76
CA ASN A 151 -0.37 20.11 23.34
C ASN A 151 -1.42 20.54 22.32
N LEU A 152 -2.11 19.56 21.69
CA LEU A 152 -3.13 19.76 20.67
C LEU A 152 -4.40 20.46 21.17
N GLU A 153 -4.56 20.64 22.50
CA GLU A 153 -5.72 21.34 23.10
C GLU A 153 -5.59 22.88 23.06
N LYS A 154 -4.42 23.40 22.70
CA LYS A 154 -4.20 24.87 22.60
C LYS A 154 -4.47 25.35 21.18
N GLU A 155 -5.29 26.41 21.05
CA GLU A 155 -5.40 27.12 19.79
C GLU A 155 -4.03 27.64 19.34
N ARG A 156 -3.69 27.38 18.07
CA ARG A 156 -2.43 27.79 17.45
C ARG A 156 -2.67 28.29 16.04
N GLU A 157 -1.88 29.25 15.63
CA GLU A 157 -1.65 29.46 14.20
C GLU A 157 -0.74 28.33 13.70
N ILE A 158 -1.28 27.48 12.86
CA ILE A 158 -0.52 26.42 12.17
C ILE A 158 -0.22 26.99 10.78
N ASP A 159 1.06 27.18 10.46
CA ASP A 159 1.53 27.60 9.14
C ASP A 159 1.31 26.52 8.04
N HIS A 160 0.47 25.53 8.32
CA HIS A 160 0.05 24.48 7.39
C HIS A 160 -1.43 24.65 7.12
N TRP A 161 -1.76 24.79 5.84
CA TRP A 161 -3.14 24.86 5.38
C TRP A 161 -3.86 23.55 5.63
N LEU A 162 -4.66 23.49 6.70
CA LEU A 162 -5.67 22.46 6.86
C LEU A 162 -6.81 22.80 5.92
N TYR A 163 -6.96 22.07 4.83
CA TYR A 163 -8.07 22.27 3.90
C TYR A 163 -9.35 21.70 4.52
N PHE A 164 -10.24 22.57 4.95
CA PHE A 164 -11.59 22.19 5.33
C PHE A 164 -12.50 22.27 4.10
N PHE A 165 -12.98 21.13 3.64
CA PHE A 165 -14.09 21.15 2.70
C PHE A 165 -15.37 21.48 3.47
N GLN A 166 -15.83 22.73 3.41
CA GLN A 166 -17.21 23.04 3.74
C GLN A 166 -18.11 22.42 2.68
N LYS A 167 -18.87 21.40 3.06
CA LYS A 167 -20.02 20.95 2.27
C LYS A 167 -20.96 22.15 2.17
N LYS A 168 -21.11 22.75 0.98
CA LYS A 168 -22.25 23.64 0.72
C LYS A 168 -23.49 22.78 0.80
N ILE A 169 -24.35 23.12 1.74
CA ILE A 169 -25.71 22.60 1.90
C ILE A 169 -26.55 23.15 0.74
#